data_c756886ec97b1b423c8edb5db5a56170
#
_entry.id   c756886ec97b1b423c8edb5db5a56170
#
_cell.length_a   1.000
_cell.length_b   1.000
_cell.length_c   1.000
_cell.angle_alpha   90.00
_cell.angle_beta   90.00
_cell.angle_gamma   90.00
#
_symmetry.space_group_name_H-M   'P 1'
#
loop_
_entity.id
_entity.type
_entity.pdbx_description
1 polymer ?
#
loop_
_entity_poly.entity_id
_entity_poly.type
_entity_poly.pdbx_seq_one_letter_code
_entity_poly.pdbx_strand_id
1 'polypeptide(L)'
;MQVSRATEMLDAEFKKWREQPLPEPIKYPLLDARYEKVRREDNTVVDCTLLIAYGIMESGRRCVLGVSVELSEAEVHWRKFLESLIARGIHGLKLIVSDNHVGLKAARMSVFPSVPWQRCQFHLQQNATAHIPRKSMQQEVHNDIRDVFNMPTRSDAEIQLKKLIRSTEKRPRTCRAGL
;
A
#
# COMPACT_ATOMS: atom_id res chain seq x y z
N MET A 1 28.28 15.80 20.52
CA MET A 1 29.19 15.67 19.37
C MET A 1 29.18 14.29 18.69
N GLN A 2 29.20 13.16 19.40
CA GLN A 2 29.19 11.83 18.74
C GLN A 2 27.84 11.48 18.07
N VAL A 3 26.72 11.79 18.68
CA VAL A 3 25.37 11.53 18.13
C VAL A 3 25.14 12.30 16.83
N SER A 4 25.50 13.61 16.80
CA SER A 4 25.35 14.44 15.58
C SER A 4 26.15 13.88 14.41
N ARG A 5 27.39 13.42 14.65
CA ARG A 5 28.24 12.85 13.58
C ARG A 5 27.71 11.51 13.05
N ALA A 6 27.16 10.67 13.93
CA ALA A 6 26.51 9.44 13.51
C ALA A 6 25.25 9.70 12.67
N THR A 7 24.45 10.71 13.06
CA THR A 7 23.26 11.13 12.32
C THR A 7 23.63 11.66 10.92
N GLU A 8 24.64 12.52 10.80
CA GLU A 8 25.14 13.03 9.51
C GLU A 8 25.60 11.91 8.58
N MET A 9 26.29 10.90 9.12
CA MET A 9 26.72 9.73 8.33
C MET A 9 25.52 8.91 7.85
N LEU A 10 24.52 8.68 8.70
CA LEU A 10 23.29 7.97 8.34
C LEU A 10 22.50 8.72 7.29
N ASP A 11 22.39 10.04 7.40
CA ASP A 11 21.70 10.89 6.43
C ASP A 11 22.36 10.82 5.05
N ALA A 12 23.70 10.85 5.01
CA ALA A 12 24.47 10.72 3.77
C ALA A 12 24.25 9.35 3.09
N GLU A 13 24.32 8.25 3.87
CA GLU A 13 24.07 6.90 3.36
C GLU A 13 22.61 6.70 2.94
N PHE A 14 21.66 7.24 3.70
CA PHE A 14 20.24 7.20 3.35
C PHE A 14 19.95 7.97 2.06
N LYS A 15 20.56 9.16 1.89
CA LYS A 15 20.44 9.94 0.67
C LYS A 15 20.97 9.15 -0.53
N LYS A 16 22.16 8.56 -0.42
CA LYS A 16 22.78 7.73 -1.45
C LYS A 16 21.90 6.54 -1.82
N TRP A 17 21.36 5.82 -0.81
CA TRP A 17 20.44 4.71 -1.04
C TRP A 17 19.16 5.17 -1.75
N ARG A 18 18.58 6.30 -1.35
CA ARG A 18 17.35 6.84 -1.94
C ARG A 18 17.51 7.26 -3.39
N GLU A 19 18.71 7.65 -3.80
CA GLU A 19 19.03 8.14 -5.15
C GLU A 19 19.62 7.04 -6.06
N GLN A 20 19.94 5.87 -5.52
CA GLN A 20 20.55 4.77 -6.31
C GLN A 20 19.62 4.31 -7.44
N PRO A 21 20.19 3.94 -8.62
CA PRO A 21 19.42 3.36 -9.71
C PRO A 21 18.68 2.07 -9.32
N LEU A 22 17.60 1.77 -10.04
CA LEU A 22 16.82 0.53 -9.93
C LEU A 22 17.06 -0.31 -11.20
N PRO A 23 18.18 -1.04 -11.28
CA PRO A 23 18.64 -1.68 -12.52
C PRO A 23 17.89 -2.96 -12.87
N GLU A 24 17.27 -3.61 -11.86
CA GLU A 24 16.55 -4.87 -12.08
C GLU A 24 15.05 -4.61 -12.36
N PRO A 25 14.41 -5.41 -13.24
CA PRO A 25 12.98 -5.30 -13.51
C PRO A 25 12.14 -5.56 -12.26
N ILE A 26 11.21 -4.67 -11.98
CA ILE A 26 10.26 -4.77 -10.85
C ILE A 26 8.91 -5.19 -11.39
N LYS A 27 8.52 -6.44 -11.17
CA LYS A 27 7.24 -6.96 -11.68
C LYS A 27 6.03 -6.42 -10.92
N TYR A 28 6.12 -6.41 -9.59
CA TYR A 28 4.98 -6.09 -8.72
C TYR A 28 5.39 -5.06 -7.67
N PRO A 29 5.24 -3.76 -7.95
CA PRO A 29 5.35 -2.74 -6.91
C PRO A 29 4.13 -2.78 -5.98
N LEU A 30 4.39 -2.71 -4.67
CA LEU A 30 3.41 -2.55 -3.61
C LEU A 30 3.62 -1.17 -3.01
N LEU A 31 2.57 -0.36 -3.00
CA LEU A 31 2.58 1.01 -2.48
C LEU A 31 1.76 1.08 -1.21
N ASP A 32 2.31 1.68 -0.18
CA ASP A 32 1.69 1.79 1.13
C ASP A 32 2.04 3.12 1.79
N ALA A 33 1.22 3.56 2.71
CA ALA A 33 1.47 4.75 3.52
C ALA A 33 1.24 4.45 5.00
N ARG A 34 2.10 5.04 5.83
CA ARG A 34 1.99 4.93 7.28
C ARG A 34 2.03 6.31 7.91
N TYR A 35 1.13 6.57 8.85
CA TYR A 35 1.11 7.79 9.62
C TYR A 35 2.03 7.66 10.83
N GLU A 36 2.91 8.64 11.01
CA GLU A 36 3.86 8.71 12.11
C GLU A 36 3.84 10.10 12.74
N LYS A 37 4.11 10.16 14.04
CA LYS A 37 4.26 11.42 14.76
C LYS A 37 5.72 11.80 14.85
N VAL A 38 6.06 12.94 14.30
CA VAL A 38 7.43 13.45 14.25
C VAL A 38 7.54 14.70 15.11
N ARG A 39 8.53 14.74 15.97
CA ARG A 39 8.87 15.93 16.75
C ARG A 39 9.80 16.83 15.94
N ARG A 40 9.41 18.08 15.77
CA ARG A 40 10.23 19.12 15.13
C ARG A 40 11.25 19.71 16.10
N GLU A 41 12.18 20.50 15.56
CA GLU A 41 13.20 21.22 16.36
C GLU A 41 12.60 22.20 17.37
N ASP A 42 11.45 22.80 17.06
CA ASP A 42 10.68 23.65 17.96
C ASP A 42 9.89 22.89 19.04
N ASN A 43 10.14 21.59 19.22
CA ASN A 43 9.43 20.68 20.12
C ASN A 43 7.96 20.44 19.79
N THR A 44 7.40 20.97 18.71
CA THR A 44 6.05 20.62 18.26
C THR A 44 6.01 19.20 17.70
N VAL A 45 4.89 18.50 17.91
CA VAL A 45 4.65 17.19 17.35
C VAL A 45 3.68 17.34 16.16
N VAL A 46 4.08 16.88 15.00
CA VAL A 46 3.27 16.92 13.78
C VAL A 46 3.03 15.51 13.26
N ASP A 47 1.87 15.30 12.67
CA ASP A 47 1.60 14.08 11.93
C ASP A 47 2.29 14.15 10.57
N CYS A 48 3.03 13.10 10.23
CA CYS A 48 3.67 12.93 8.94
C CYS A 48 3.20 11.62 8.31
N THR A 49 3.26 11.56 7.01
CA THR A 49 2.96 10.35 6.25
C THR A 49 4.25 9.79 5.66
N LEU A 50 4.56 8.56 5.98
CA LEU A 50 5.66 7.81 5.39
C LEU A 50 5.12 7.05 4.18
N LEU A 51 5.44 7.53 2.96
CA LEU A 51 5.13 6.84 1.72
C LEU A 51 6.20 5.77 1.47
N ILE A 52 5.78 4.54 1.17
CA ILE A 52 6.68 3.40 1.02
C ILE A 52 6.35 2.68 -0.29
N ALA A 53 7.39 2.33 -1.03
CA ALA A 53 7.30 1.45 -2.19
C ALA A 53 8.17 0.20 -1.98
N TYR A 54 7.54 -0.97 -2.05
CA TYR A 54 8.22 -2.26 -2.10
C TYR A 54 8.16 -2.80 -3.52
N GLY A 55 9.14 -3.60 -3.91
CA GLY A 55 9.17 -4.27 -5.21
C GLY A 55 9.36 -5.77 -5.08
N ILE A 56 8.65 -6.52 -5.92
CA ILE A 56 8.97 -7.92 -6.21
C ILE A 56 9.64 -7.93 -7.58
N MET A 57 10.91 -8.31 -7.59
CA MET A 57 11.75 -8.39 -8.78
C MET A 57 11.36 -9.58 -9.66
N GLU A 58 11.90 -9.65 -10.86
CA GLU A 58 11.72 -10.81 -11.74
C GLU A 58 12.26 -12.10 -11.14
N SER A 59 13.33 -12.02 -10.37
CA SER A 59 13.93 -13.14 -9.61
C SER A 59 13.05 -13.65 -8.44
N GLY A 60 11.94 -12.97 -8.11
CA GLY A 60 11.12 -13.24 -6.93
C GLY A 60 11.64 -12.57 -5.64
N ARG A 61 12.81 -11.96 -5.67
CA ARG A 61 13.36 -11.22 -4.51
C ARG A 61 12.51 -9.99 -4.21
N ARG A 62 12.43 -9.63 -2.94
CA ARG A 62 11.75 -8.42 -2.46
C ARG A 62 12.78 -7.36 -2.09
N CYS A 63 12.47 -6.12 -2.41
CA CYS A 63 13.31 -4.98 -2.04
C CYS A 63 12.46 -3.75 -1.69
N VAL A 64 13.00 -2.85 -0.88
CA VAL A 64 12.43 -1.53 -0.69
C VAL A 64 12.92 -0.66 -1.84
N LEU A 65 11.96 -0.16 -2.65
CA LEU A 65 12.26 0.69 -3.81
C LEU A 65 12.51 2.13 -3.41
N GLY A 66 11.77 2.60 -2.42
CA GLY A 66 11.90 3.97 -1.93
C GLY A 66 11.03 4.24 -0.72
N VAL A 67 11.37 5.34 -0.06
CA VAL A 67 10.64 5.89 1.08
C VAL A 67 10.63 7.41 0.95
N SER A 68 9.50 8.06 1.23
CA SER A 68 9.37 9.52 1.31
C SER A 68 8.58 9.91 2.55
N VAL A 69 9.00 10.99 3.21
CA VAL A 69 8.29 11.56 4.36
C VAL A 69 7.57 12.82 3.87
N GLU A 70 6.25 12.82 4.00
CA GLU A 70 5.39 13.88 3.50
C GLU A 70 4.40 14.33 4.58
N LEU A 71 3.73 15.45 4.38
CA LEU A 71 2.73 15.95 5.34
C LEU A 71 1.38 15.23 5.22
N SER A 72 1.12 14.56 4.11
CA SER A 72 -0.15 13.86 3.86
C SER A 72 -0.05 12.89 2.69
N GLU A 73 -1.07 12.06 2.51
CA GLU A 73 -1.27 11.20 1.32
C GLU A 73 -1.91 11.95 0.13
N ALA A 74 -1.67 13.25 -0.03
CA ALA A 74 -2.19 14.00 -1.17
C ALA A 74 -1.60 13.46 -2.49
N GLU A 75 -2.37 13.61 -3.57
CA GLU A 75 -1.95 13.18 -4.92
C GLU A 75 -0.58 13.75 -5.31
N VAL A 76 -0.32 15.03 -5.00
CA VAL A 76 0.94 15.69 -5.35
C VAL A 76 2.16 15.00 -4.72
N HIS A 77 2.05 14.55 -3.48
CA HIS A 77 3.14 13.87 -2.78
C HIS A 77 3.37 12.47 -3.35
N TRP A 78 2.30 11.72 -3.58
CA TRP A 78 2.38 10.42 -4.25
C TRP A 78 2.96 10.53 -5.66
N ARG A 79 2.52 11.53 -6.44
CA ARG A 79 3.02 11.75 -7.80
C ARG A 79 4.52 12.00 -7.80
N LYS A 80 4.99 12.95 -7.00
CA LYS A 80 6.41 13.26 -6.83
C LYS A 80 7.23 12.02 -6.43
N PHE A 81 6.70 11.23 -5.50
CA PHE A 81 7.34 10.00 -5.06
C PHE A 81 7.44 8.97 -6.20
N LEU A 82 6.35 8.72 -6.94
CA LEU A 82 6.34 7.79 -8.07
C LEU A 82 7.23 8.26 -9.23
N GLU A 83 7.26 9.55 -9.52
CA GLU A 83 8.16 10.16 -10.51
C GLU A 83 9.63 9.97 -10.12
N SER A 84 9.96 10.02 -8.83
CA SER A 84 11.31 9.74 -8.36
C SER A 84 11.73 8.29 -8.62
N LEU A 85 10.81 7.33 -8.58
CA LEU A 85 11.10 5.94 -8.95
C LEU A 85 11.34 5.80 -10.46
N ILE A 86 10.59 6.57 -11.30
CA ILE A 86 10.85 6.61 -12.75
C ILE A 86 12.23 7.18 -13.03
N ALA A 87 12.60 8.30 -12.40
CA ALA A 87 13.91 8.92 -12.56
C ALA A 87 15.07 7.97 -12.19
N ARG A 88 14.83 7.03 -11.27
CA ARG A 88 15.78 5.98 -10.87
C ARG A 88 15.72 4.73 -11.75
N GLY A 89 14.89 4.71 -12.80
CA GLY A 89 14.84 3.66 -13.80
C GLY A 89 13.91 2.50 -13.49
N ILE A 90 12.86 2.67 -12.67
CA ILE A 90 11.89 1.59 -12.44
C ILE A 90 11.26 1.13 -13.76
N HIS A 91 11.25 -0.17 -14.02
CA HIS A 91 10.75 -0.76 -15.26
C HIS A 91 10.23 -2.18 -15.06
N GLY A 92 9.61 -2.77 -16.09
CA GLY A 92 9.14 -4.17 -16.08
C GLY A 92 7.83 -4.38 -15.31
N LEU A 93 7.09 -3.32 -14.98
CA LEU A 93 5.89 -3.36 -14.16
C LEU A 93 4.78 -4.18 -14.82
N LYS A 94 4.22 -5.16 -14.10
CA LYS A 94 3.11 -6.02 -14.52
C LYS A 94 1.81 -5.70 -13.81
N LEU A 95 1.87 -5.36 -12.52
CA LEU A 95 0.71 -5.06 -11.69
C LEU A 95 1.15 -4.22 -10.50
N ILE A 96 0.47 -3.11 -10.24
CA ILE A 96 0.67 -2.31 -9.02
C ILE A 96 -0.38 -2.72 -7.99
N VAL A 97 0.07 -2.95 -6.75
CA VAL A 97 -0.81 -3.26 -5.62
C VAL A 97 -0.74 -2.12 -4.61
N SER A 98 -1.89 -1.61 -4.18
CA SER A 98 -1.95 -0.56 -3.15
C SER A 98 -3.28 -0.54 -2.41
N ASP A 99 -3.40 0.27 -1.35
CA ASP A 99 -4.70 0.62 -0.82
C ASP A 99 -5.51 1.46 -1.82
N ASN A 100 -6.80 1.63 -1.54
CA ASN A 100 -7.75 2.39 -2.36
C ASN A 100 -7.80 3.88 -1.97
N HIS A 101 -6.69 4.45 -1.49
CA HIS A 101 -6.63 5.87 -1.16
C HIS A 101 -6.75 6.75 -2.42
N VAL A 102 -7.55 7.83 -2.33
CA VAL A 102 -7.91 8.67 -3.49
C VAL A 102 -6.66 9.31 -4.12
N GLY A 103 -5.77 9.91 -3.29
CA GLY A 103 -4.55 10.56 -3.75
C GLY A 103 -3.58 9.59 -4.44
N LEU A 104 -3.40 8.41 -3.86
CA LEU A 104 -2.56 7.36 -4.44
C LEU A 104 -3.10 6.86 -5.78
N LYS A 105 -4.43 6.63 -5.87
CA LYS A 105 -5.06 6.22 -7.14
C LYS A 105 -4.85 7.25 -8.24
N ALA A 106 -5.08 8.52 -7.95
CA ALA A 106 -4.91 9.60 -8.93
C ALA A 106 -3.46 9.71 -9.39
N ALA A 107 -2.50 9.71 -8.46
CA ALA A 107 -1.08 9.74 -8.77
C ALA A 107 -0.64 8.54 -9.61
N ARG A 108 -1.05 7.32 -9.23
CA ARG A 108 -0.74 6.10 -9.99
C ARG A 108 -1.31 6.15 -11.41
N MET A 109 -2.56 6.60 -11.58
CA MET A 109 -3.17 6.73 -12.92
C MET A 109 -2.43 7.75 -13.78
N SER A 110 -1.92 8.83 -13.18
CA SER A 110 -1.14 9.84 -13.89
C SER A 110 0.25 9.35 -14.30
N VAL A 111 0.94 8.63 -13.40
CA VAL A 111 2.35 8.24 -13.59
C VAL A 111 2.50 6.90 -14.32
N PHE A 112 1.59 5.94 -14.06
CA PHE A 112 1.59 4.59 -14.64
C PHE A 112 0.23 4.22 -15.27
N PRO A 113 -0.28 4.98 -16.27
CA PRO A 113 -1.64 4.80 -16.79
C PRO A 113 -1.89 3.43 -17.42
N SER A 114 -0.86 2.83 -18.02
CA SER A 114 -0.96 1.53 -18.72
C SER A 114 -0.76 0.32 -17.82
N VAL A 115 -0.32 0.52 -16.56
CA VAL A 115 -0.05 -0.61 -15.66
C VAL A 115 -1.33 -0.99 -14.91
N PRO A 116 -1.77 -2.26 -14.98
CA PRO A 116 -2.91 -2.74 -14.21
C PRO A 116 -2.75 -2.49 -12.71
N TRP A 117 -3.86 -2.32 -12.02
CA TRP A 117 -3.89 -2.09 -10.59
C TRP A 117 -4.81 -3.07 -9.87
N GLN A 118 -4.39 -3.48 -8.69
CA GLN A 118 -5.16 -4.29 -7.77
C GLN A 118 -5.16 -3.65 -6.38
N ARG A 119 -6.33 -3.59 -5.76
CA ARG A 119 -6.44 -3.22 -4.34
C ARG A 119 -5.72 -4.23 -3.45
N CYS A 120 -4.97 -3.75 -2.48
CA CYS A 120 -4.33 -4.59 -1.49
C CYS A 120 -5.36 -5.41 -0.71
N GLN A 121 -5.20 -6.73 -0.73
CA GLN A 121 -6.12 -7.67 -0.06
C GLN A 121 -6.15 -7.45 1.46
N PHE A 122 -4.99 -7.16 2.06
CA PHE A 122 -4.89 -6.87 3.49
C PHE A 122 -5.75 -5.65 3.88
N HIS A 123 -5.58 -4.52 3.18
CA HIS A 123 -6.37 -3.32 3.43
C HIS A 123 -7.85 -3.50 3.10
N LEU A 124 -8.18 -4.28 2.08
CA LEU A 124 -9.58 -4.62 1.79
C LEU A 124 -10.22 -5.38 2.96
N GLN A 125 -9.53 -6.39 3.49
CA GLN A 125 -10.02 -7.17 4.62
C GLN A 125 -10.15 -6.32 5.89
N GLN A 126 -9.14 -5.49 6.17
CA GLN A 126 -9.13 -4.58 7.32
C GLN A 126 -10.29 -3.57 7.24
N ASN A 127 -10.48 -2.95 6.07
CA ASN A 127 -11.55 -1.99 5.84
C ASN A 127 -12.93 -2.65 5.94
N ALA A 128 -13.11 -3.85 5.37
CA ALA A 128 -14.36 -4.60 5.51
C ALA A 128 -14.67 -4.90 6.98
N THR A 129 -13.67 -5.30 7.76
CA THR A 129 -13.81 -5.60 9.19
C THR A 129 -14.24 -4.37 10.00
N ALA A 130 -13.76 -3.16 9.63
CA ALA A 130 -14.13 -1.92 10.31
C ALA A 130 -15.63 -1.57 10.20
N HIS A 131 -16.32 -2.08 9.17
CA HIS A 131 -17.76 -1.90 8.98
C HIS A 131 -18.62 -2.90 9.76
N ILE A 132 -18.04 -3.83 10.52
CA ILE A 132 -18.75 -4.86 11.26
C ILE A 132 -18.87 -4.44 12.73
N PRO A 133 -20.09 -4.14 13.21
CA PRO A 133 -20.28 -3.57 14.54
C PRO A 133 -19.99 -4.57 15.68
N ARG A 134 -20.14 -5.87 15.42
CA ARG A 134 -19.92 -6.94 16.44
C ARG A 134 -18.57 -7.59 16.27
N LYS A 135 -17.68 -7.41 17.24
CA LYS A 135 -16.34 -8.04 17.26
C LYS A 135 -16.38 -9.56 17.04
N SER A 136 -17.39 -10.26 17.58
CA SER A 136 -17.56 -11.70 17.39
C SER A 136 -17.78 -12.12 15.94
N MET A 137 -18.29 -11.23 15.08
CA MET A 137 -18.52 -11.49 13.66
C MET A 137 -17.34 -11.06 12.77
N GLN A 138 -16.42 -10.26 13.29
CA GLN A 138 -15.29 -9.76 12.52
C GLN A 138 -14.39 -10.88 12.03
N GLN A 139 -14.11 -11.86 12.88
CA GLN A 139 -13.26 -12.99 12.51
C GLN A 139 -13.91 -13.88 11.43
N GLU A 140 -15.22 -14.09 11.51
CA GLU A 140 -15.97 -14.85 10.50
C GLU A 140 -15.89 -14.18 9.13
N VAL A 141 -16.21 -12.87 9.07
CA VAL A 141 -16.15 -12.11 7.80
C VAL A 141 -14.73 -12.02 7.25
N HIS A 142 -13.74 -11.86 8.13
CA HIS A 142 -12.33 -11.89 7.72
C HIS A 142 -11.96 -13.22 7.07
N ASN A 143 -12.37 -14.33 7.64
CA ASN A 143 -12.15 -15.67 7.09
C ASN A 143 -12.89 -15.84 5.76
N ASP A 144 -14.16 -15.44 5.69
CA ASP A 144 -14.97 -15.51 4.46
C ASP A 144 -14.30 -14.77 3.28
N ILE A 145 -13.80 -13.55 3.53
CA ILE A 145 -13.10 -12.77 2.50
C ILE A 145 -11.79 -13.46 2.11
N ARG A 146 -11.02 -13.94 3.09
CA ARG A 146 -9.77 -14.67 2.84
C ARG A 146 -9.98 -15.91 2.01
N ASP A 147 -11.08 -16.63 2.26
CA ASP A 147 -11.42 -17.86 1.52
C ASP A 147 -11.68 -17.54 0.03
N VAL A 148 -12.32 -16.41 -0.29
CA VAL A 148 -12.47 -15.97 -1.70
C VAL A 148 -11.09 -15.78 -2.36
N PHE A 149 -10.13 -15.15 -1.67
CA PHE A 149 -8.80 -14.89 -2.22
C PHE A 149 -7.93 -16.16 -2.33
N ASN A 150 -8.22 -17.19 -1.53
CA ASN A 150 -7.48 -18.44 -1.51
C ASN A 150 -8.01 -19.48 -2.49
N MET A 151 -9.08 -19.17 -3.24
CA MET A 151 -9.59 -20.11 -4.24
C MET A 151 -8.56 -20.37 -5.35
N PRO A 152 -8.42 -21.62 -5.80
CA PRO A 152 -7.39 -22.02 -6.76
C PRO A 152 -7.61 -21.40 -8.15
N THR A 153 -8.85 -21.10 -8.53
CA THR A 153 -9.18 -20.49 -9.82
C THR A 153 -10.04 -19.25 -9.64
N ARG A 154 -10.03 -18.39 -10.66
CA ARG A 154 -10.91 -17.21 -10.72
C ARG A 154 -12.39 -17.61 -10.70
N SER A 155 -12.76 -18.69 -11.39
CA SER A 155 -14.13 -19.21 -11.41
C SER A 155 -14.60 -19.61 -10.02
N ASP A 156 -13.77 -20.33 -9.28
CA ASP A 156 -14.07 -20.73 -7.90
C ASP A 156 -14.19 -19.52 -6.97
N ALA A 157 -13.30 -18.54 -7.11
CA ALA A 157 -13.35 -17.30 -6.38
C ALA A 157 -14.65 -16.52 -6.65
N GLU A 158 -15.10 -16.43 -7.89
CA GLU A 158 -16.37 -15.78 -8.26
C GLU A 158 -17.58 -16.53 -7.68
N ILE A 159 -17.58 -17.86 -7.65
CA ILE A 159 -18.61 -18.67 -7.02
C ILE A 159 -18.65 -18.43 -5.51
N GLN A 160 -17.48 -18.44 -4.86
CA GLN A 160 -17.36 -18.23 -3.42
C GLN A 160 -17.79 -16.79 -3.04
N LEU A 161 -17.41 -15.78 -3.85
CA LEU A 161 -17.85 -14.40 -3.65
C LEU A 161 -19.40 -14.28 -3.74
N LYS A 162 -20.03 -14.92 -4.71
CA LYS A 162 -21.51 -14.95 -4.83
C LYS A 162 -22.18 -15.58 -3.60
N LYS A 163 -21.59 -16.66 -3.03
CA LYS A 163 -22.08 -17.26 -1.79
C LYS A 163 -21.93 -16.29 -0.62
N LEU A 164 -20.79 -15.62 -0.49
CA LEU A 164 -20.54 -14.63 0.55
C LEU A 164 -21.56 -13.47 0.48
N ILE A 165 -21.79 -12.91 -0.70
CA ILE A 165 -22.77 -11.83 -0.90
C ILE A 165 -24.16 -12.28 -0.44
N ARG A 166 -24.64 -13.46 -0.87
CA ARG A 166 -25.95 -13.99 -0.49
C ARG A 166 -26.07 -14.22 1.02
N SER A 167 -25.02 -14.71 1.67
CA SER A 167 -25.00 -14.89 3.13
C SER A 167 -25.04 -13.57 3.87
N THR A 168 -24.34 -12.54 3.34
CA THR A 168 -24.30 -11.18 3.91
C THR A 168 -25.62 -10.45 3.75
N GLU A 169 -26.38 -10.67 2.67
CA GLU A 169 -27.71 -10.10 2.47
C GLU A 169 -28.74 -10.57 3.53
N LYS A 170 -28.56 -11.76 4.07
CA LYS A 170 -29.39 -12.32 5.16
C LYS A 170 -28.97 -11.79 6.54
N ARG A 171 -27.83 -11.12 6.66
CA ARG A 171 -27.35 -10.51 7.91
C ARG A 171 -28.03 -9.16 8.16
N PRO A 172 -28.17 -8.70 9.41
CA PRO A 172 -28.77 -7.38 9.72
C PRO A 172 -28.08 -6.24 8.92
N ARG A 173 -28.86 -5.21 8.56
CA ARG A 173 -28.42 -4.09 7.69
C ARG A 173 -27.12 -3.39 8.09
N THR A 174 -26.73 -3.48 9.36
CA THR A 174 -25.46 -2.95 9.90
C THR A 174 -24.20 -3.61 9.34
N CYS A 175 -24.32 -4.77 8.66
CA CYS A 175 -23.19 -5.48 8.04
C CYS A 175 -23.09 -5.28 6.52
N ARG A 176 -24.01 -4.51 5.88
CA ARG A 176 -24.08 -4.40 4.40
C ARG A 176 -23.22 -3.32 3.78
N ALA A 177 -22.67 -2.40 4.56
CA ALA A 177 -22.05 -1.16 4.03
C ALA A 177 -20.58 -1.29 3.60
N GLY A 178 -19.99 -2.47 3.59
CA GLY A 178 -18.55 -2.64 3.40
C GLY A 178 -18.07 -3.61 2.31
N LEU A 179 -18.99 -4.13 1.47
CA LEU A 179 -18.61 -5.06 0.38
C LEU A 179 -18.77 -4.43 -1.00
#